data_ef2f01b8cbc65de4d1941c80a1f5a7d3
#
_entry.id   ef2f01b8cbc65de4d1941c80a1f5a7d3
#
_cell.length_a   1.000
_cell.length_b   1.000
_cell.length_c   1.000
_cell.angle_alpha   90.00
_cell.angle_beta   90.00
_cell.angle_gamma   90.00
#
_symmetry.space_group_name_H-M   'P 1'
#
loop_
_entity.id
_entity.type
_entity.pdbx_description
1 polymer ?
#
loop_
_entity_poly.entity_id
_entity_poly.type
_entity_poly.pdbx_seq_one_letter_code
_entity_poly.pdbx_strand_id
1 'polypeptide(L)'
;MATPATAAPAQAVLGGGSGILLADAAGDVAACTLTTIGHDGAGRLVGITAGHCGDPGDAVIPEFGWDGTPVGTIVDDYPALDVAVVQFDPARVAPVNQVGGMTITGTGSPVDFPGVACKDGRTTGVTCGVTWLTDTVRHETWTQICVMEGDSGAPVVVGTTLVGMINAFIQVPCLSPTVGTTMDAALGAINAAGGVGAGFRPI
;
A
#
# COMPACT_ATOMS: atom_id res chain seq x y z
N MET A 1 -35.94 -24.52 21.32
CA MET A 1 -35.83 -23.91 19.99
C MET A 1 -34.43 -23.35 19.89
N ALA A 2 -33.58 -23.87 19.01
CA ALA A 2 -32.22 -23.33 18.78
C ALA A 2 -32.34 -22.11 17.87
N THR A 3 -31.85 -20.95 18.32
CA THR A 3 -31.71 -19.76 17.49
C THR A 3 -30.71 -20.07 16.36
N PRO A 4 -31.03 -19.78 15.10
CA PRO A 4 -30.08 -19.94 14.03
C PRO A 4 -28.86 -19.03 14.29
N ALA A 5 -27.66 -19.58 14.28
CA ALA A 5 -26.43 -18.80 14.32
C ALA A 5 -26.38 -17.95 13.03
N THR A 6 -26.42 -16.62 13.19
CA THR A 6 -26.20 -15.72 12.07
C THR A 6 -24.74 -15.89 11.61
N ALA A 7 -24.55 -16.28 10.35
CA ALA A 7 -23.19 -16.33 9.78
C ALA A 7 -22.55 -14.94 9.90
N ALA A 8 -21.28 -14.89 10.30
CA ALA A 8 -20.52 -13.65 10.29
C ALA A 8 -20.51 -13.09 8.85
N PRO A 9 -20.61 -11.77 8.68
CA PRO A 9 -20.51 -11.17 7.36
C PRO A 9 -19.18 -11.56 6.71
N ALA A 10 -19.20 -11.77 5.38
CA ALA A 10 -17.98 -12.01 4.62
C ALA A 10 -17.03 -10.83 4.77
N GLN A 11 -15.74 -11.09 4.97
CA GLN A 11 -14.70 -10.07 5.04
C GLN A 11 -13.81 -10.16 3.80
N ALA A 12 -13.42 -9.01 3.25
CA ALA A 12 -12.40 -8.93 2.22
C ALA A 12 -11.02 -9.23 2.82
N VAL A 13 -10.27 -10.13 2.23
CA VAL A 13 -8.90 -10.44 2.67
C VAL A 13 -7.94 -9.48 1.97
N LEU A 14 -7.29 -8.59 2.74
CA LEU A 14 -6.37 -7.57 2.23
C LEU A 14 -5.03 -7.58 2.95
N GLY A 15 -3.97 -7.37 2.18
CA GLY A 15 -2.59 -7.22 2.65
C GLY A 15 -1.76 -6.38 1.68
N GLY A 16 -0.50 -6.14 1.99
CA GLY A 16 0.41 -5.48 1.04
C GLY A 16 0.53 -6.28 -0.25
N GLY A 17 0.32 -5.62 -1.40
CA GLY A 17 0.21 -6.24 -2.72
C GLY A 17 -1.22 -6.44 -3.22
N SER A 18 -2.25 -6.29 -2.38
CA SER A 18 -3.64 -6.38 -2.81
C SER A 18 -4.01 -5.28 -3.78
N GLY A 19 -4.70 -5.64 -4.87
CA GLY A 19 -5.33 -4.67 -5.77
C GLY A 19 -6.50 -3.97 -5.08
N ILE A 20 -6.54 -2.65 -5.20
CA ILE A 20 -7.60 -1.78 -4.68
C ILE A 20 -8.09 -0.84 -5.77
N LEU A 21 -9.38 -0.59 -5.74
CA LEU A 21 -10.04 0.42 -6.56
C LEU A 21 -10.40 1.60 -5.65
N LEU A 22 -10.08 2.80 -6.11
CA LEU A 22 -10.38 4.04 -5.40
C LEU A 22 -11.42 4.80 -6.22
N ALA A 23 -12.58 5.02 -5.63
CA ALA A 23 -13.71 5.64 -6.30
C ALA A 23 -14.02 7.00 -5.67
N ASP A 24 -14.01 8.06 -6.49
CA ASP A 24 -14.39 9.40 -6.08
C ASP A 24 -15.91 9.59 -6.05
N ALA A 25 -16.36 10.77 -5.59
CA ALA A 25 -17.78 11.13 -5.52
C ALA A 25 -18.45 11.31 -6.91
N ALA A 26 -17.66 11.49 -7.98
CA ALA A 26 -18.15 11.58 -9.35
C ALA A 26 -18.34 10.20 -10.00
N GLY A 27 -17.77 9.16 -9.39
CA GLY A 27 -17.80 7.78 -9.87
C GLY A 27 -16.58 7.42 -10.74
N ASP A 28 -15.58 8.28 -10.83
CA ASP A 28 -14.32 7.94 -11.47
C ASP A 28 -13.54 6.96 -10.57
N VAL A 29 -12.87 6.00 -11.19
CA VAL A 29 -12.19 4.90 -10.48
C VAL A 29 -10.74 4.80 -10.91
N ALA A 30 -9.83 4.91 -9.95
CA ALA A 30 -8.43 4.56 -10.11
C ALA A 30 -8.17 3.14 -9.60
N ALA A 31 -7.24 2.42 -10.25
CA ALA A 31 -6.83 1.08 -9.84
C ALA A 31 -5.36 1.11 -9.38
N CYS A 32 -5.13 0.76 -8.13
CA CYS A 32 -3.83 0.82 -7.47
C CYS A 32 -3.56 -0.43 -6.61
N THR A 33 -2.43 -0.43 -5.94
CA THR A 33 -1.99 -1.51 -5.05
C THR A 33 -1.91 -1.01 -3.62
N LEU A 34 -2.38 -1.79 -2.66
CA LEU A 34 -2.20 -1.51 -1.23
C LEU A 34 -0.75 -1.79 -0.82
N THR A 35 -0.08 -0.80 -0.24
CA THR A 35 1.32 -0.95 0.21
C THR A 35 1.42 -1.87 1.43
N THR A 36 0.56 -1.64 2.40
CA THR A 36 0.55 -2.40 3.65
C THR A 36 -0.77 -2.16 4.39
N ILE A 37 -1.07 -3.05 5.32
CA ILE A 37 -2.21 -2.94 6.23
C ILE A 37 -1.77 -3.28 7.65
N GLY A 38 -2.38 -2.63 8.64
CA GLY A 38 -2.04 -2.85 10.04
C GLY A 38 -2.87 -2.00 10.98
N HIS A 39 -2.38 -1.80 12.18
CA HIS A 39 -3.06 -0.98 13.18
C HIS A 39 -2.21 0.25 13.51
N ASP A 40 -2.88 1.37 13.72
CA ASP A 40 -2.24 2.57 14.25
C ASP A 40 -2.18 2.56 15.79
N GLY A 41 -1.57 3.60 16.37
CA GLY A 41 -1.43 3.73 17.82
C GLY A 41 -2.76 3.82 18.60
N ALA A 42 -3.86 4.12 17.91
CA ALA A 42 -5.22 4.14 18.48
C ALA A 42 -5.97 2.82 18.25
N GLY A 43 -5.35 1.82 17.60
CA GLY A 43 -5.95 0.52 17.30
C GLY A 43 -6.88 0.52 16.09
N ARG A 44 -6.91 1.58 15.28
CA ARG A 44 -7.70 1.63 14.04
C ARG A 44 -7.03 0.76 12.98
N LEU A 45 -7.83 0.05 12.18
CA LEU A 45 -7.33 -0.70 11.03
C LEU A 45 -7.05 0.28 9.89
N VAL A 46 -5.79 0.39 9.51
CA VAL A 46 -5.33 1.35 8.50
C VAL A 46 -4.45 0.68 7.46
N GLY A 47 -4.46 1.24 6.26
CA GLY A 47 -3.55 0.89 5.16
C GLY A 47 -2.85 2.11 4.61
N ILE A 48 -1.83 1.86 3.79
CA ILE A 48 -1.07 2.89 3.10
C ILE A 48 -1.07 2.55 1.61
N THR A 49 -1.17 3.57 0.75
CA THR A 49 -1.03 3.47 -0.71
C THR A 49 -0.40 4.73 -1.27
N ALA A 50 -0.19 4.82 -2.58
CA ALA A 50 0.33 6.04 -3.21
C ALA A 50 -0.73 7.16 -3.18
N GLY A 51 -0.27 8.40 -2.99
CA GLY A 51 -1.14 9.56 -2.85
C GLY A 51 -1.94 9.88 -4.10
N HIS A 52 -1.31 9.76 -5.28
CA HIS A 52 -1.99 10.02 -6.57
C HIS A 52 -3.09 9.00 -6.91
N CYS A 53 -3.26 7.94 -6.11
CA CYS A 53 -4.31 6.94 -6.32
C CYS A 53 -5.71 7.46 -5.98
N GLY A 54 -5.83 8.46 -5.09
CA GLY A 54 -7.10 9.07 -4.73
C GLY A 54 -6.96 10.11 -3.63
N ASP A 55 -8.00 10.89 -3.44
CA ASP A 55 -8.06 12.01 -2.51
C ASP A 55 -8.78 11.63 -1.19
N PRO A 56 -8.57 12.38 -0.09
CA PRO A 56 -9.34 12.21 1.13
C PRO A 56 -10.85 12.28 0.88
N GLY A 57 -11.57 11.23 1.29
CA GLY A 57 -12.98 11.02 1.03
C GLY A 57 -13.28 9.92 0.02
N ASP A 58 -12.32 9.52 -0.81
CA ASP A 58 -12.52 8.48 -1.81
C ASP A 58 -12.72 7.11 -1.16
N ALA A 59 -13.67 6.37 -1.73
CA ALA A 59 -14.00 5.04 -1.26
C ALA A 59 -12.97 4.02 -1.73
N VAL A 60 -12.58 3.11 -0.85
CA VAL A 60 -11.65 2.01 -1.15
C VAL A 60 -12.40 0.69 -1.28
N ILE A 61 -12.25 0.04 -2.43
CA ILE A 61 -12.94 -1.18 -2.81
C ILE A 61 -11.89 -2.25 -3.14
N PRO A 62 -11.95 -3.46 -2.57
CA PRO A 62 -11.10 -4.57 -3.01
C PRO A 62 -11.36 -4.92 -4.48
N GLU A 63 -10.30 -5.06 -5.27
CA GLU A 63 -10.44 -5.35 -6.69
C GLU A 63 -10.91 -6.77 -6.97
N PHE A 64 -10.50 -7.74 -6.14
CA PHE A 64 -10.76 -9.16 -6.35
C PHE A 64 -11.47 -9.80 -5.16
N GLY A 65 -12.29 -10.80 -5.46
CA GLY A 65 -12.92 -11.65 -4.43
C GLY A 65 -13.91 -10.93 -3.53
N TRP A 66 -14.47 -9.80 -3.97
CA TRP A 66 -15.40 -8.96 -3.22
C TRP A 66 -16.63 -8.56 -4.05
N ASP A 67 -17.66 -8.04 -3.39
CA ASP A 67 -18.96 -7.70 -4.02
C ASP A 67 -19.02 -6.28 -4.63
N GLY A 68 -17.88 -5.57 -4.64
CA GLY A 68 -17.77 -4.21 -5.17
C GLY A 68 -18.19 -3.11 -4.19
N THR A 69 -18.52 -3.45 -2.94
CA THR A 69 -18.87 -2.43 -1.94
C THR A 69 -17.62 -1.88 -1.25
N PRO A 70 -17.59 -0.58 -0.88
CA PRO A 70 -16.46 0.00 -0.17
C PRO A 70 -16.19 -0.67 1.18
N VAL A 71 -14.92 -0.88 1.50
CA VAL A 71 -14.47 -1.44 2.78
C VAL A 71 -13.63 -0.46 3.59
N GLY A 72 -13.37 0.72 3.05
CA GLY A 72 -12.57 1.77 3.68
C GLY A 72 -12.69 3.08 2.91
N THR A 73 -11.98 4.09 3.39
CA THR A 73 -11.96 5.44 2.82
C THR A 73 -10.54 6.01 2.97
N ILE A 74 -10.06 6.76 1.98
CA ILE A 74 -8.85 7.59 2.15
C ILE A 74 -9.20 8.69 3.15
N VAL A 75 -8.39 8.83 4.19
CA VAL A 75 -8.65 9.76 5.30
C VAL A 75 -7.62 10.86 5.41
N ASP A 76 -6.46 10.67 4.81
CA ASP A 76 -5.37 11.65 4.78
C ASP A 76 -4.46 11.40 3.59
N ASP A 77 -3.78 12.45 3.10
CA ASP A 77 -2.79 12.36 2.05
C ASP A 77 -1.58 13.26 2.34
N TYR A 78 -0.44 12.89 1.77
CA TYR A 78 0.84 13.59 1.92
C TYR A 78 1.43 13.82 0.53
N PRO A 79 1.00 14.88 -0.20
CA PRO A 79 1.34 15.07 -1.61
C PRO A 79 2.84 15.21 -1.86
N ALA A 80 3.60 15.78 -0.91
CA ALA A 80 5.05 15.92 -1.03
C ALA A 80 5.81 14.59 -1.07
N LEU A 81 5.19 13.51 -0.58
CA LEU A 81 5.74 12.14 -0.54
C LEU A 81 4.95 11.19 -1.43
N ASP A 82 3.86 11.66 -2.03
CA ASP A 82 2.92 10.83 -2.80
C ASP A 82 2.45 9.61 -1.99
N VAL A 83 1.89 9.85 -0.80
CA VAL A 83 1.42 8.85 0.16
C VAL A 83 -0.01 9.16 0.58
N ALA A 84 -0.88 8.15 0.62
CA ALA A 84 -2.23 8.25 1.18
C ALA A 84 -2.45 7.22 2.29
N VAL A 85 -3.27 7.59 3.26
CA VAL A 85 -3.69 6.76 4.39
C VAL A 85 -5.15 6.35 4.21
N VAL A 86 -5.40 5.05 4.26
CA VAL A 86 -6.72 4.44 4.20
C VAL A 86 -7.14 4.02 5.60
N GLN A 87 -8.35 4.39 6.02
CA GLN A 87 -8.99 3.78 7.19
C GLN A 87 -9.99 2.72 6.73
N PHE A 88 -9.80 1.49 7.18
CA PHE A 88 -10.66 0.36 6.87
C PHE A 88 -11.73 0.13 7.93
N ASP A 89 -12.86 -0.45 7.52
CA ASP A 89 -13.86 -1.02 8.42
C ASP A 89 -13.39 -2.42 8.88
N PRO A 90 -13.07 -2.60 10.18
CA PRO A 90 -12.58 -3.88 10.70
C PRO A 90 -13.66 -4.98 10.67
N ALA A 91 -14.94 -4.64 10.52
CA ALA A 91 -15.99 -5.63 10.34
C ALA A 91 -16.01 -6.21 8.91
N ARG A 92 -15.42 -5.52 7.95
CA ARG A 92 -15.45 -5.84 6.51
C ARG A 92 -14.11 -6.30 5.95
N VAL A 93 -13.02 -6.13 6.69
CA VAL A 93 -11.66 -6.49 6.24
C VAL A 93 -11.02 -7.47 7.21
N ALA A 94 -10.52 -8.59 6.67
CA ALA A 94 -9.61 -9.50 7.33
C ALA A 94 -8.17 -9.18 6.88
N PRO A 95 -7.38 -8.47 7.69
CA PRO A 95 -6.04 -8.09 7.31
C PRO A 95 -5.09 -9.29 7.38
N VAL A 96 -4.19 -9.37 6.39
CA VAL A 96 -3.15 -10.41 6.33
C VAL A 96 -1.79 -9.80 6.05
N ASN A 97 -0.72 -10.45 6.52
CA ASN A 97 0.65 -10.02 6.26
C ASN A 97 1.26 -10.65 5.01
N GLN A 98 0.53 -11.54 4.34
CA GLN A 98 0.99 -12.22 3.12
C GLN A 98 -0.07 -12.15 2.04
N VAL A 99 0.33 -11.63 0.86
CA VAL A 99 -0.46 -11.61 -0.37
C VAL A 99 0.44 -12.10 -1.50
N GLY A 100 -0.10 -12.93 -2.40
CA GLY A 100 0.69 -13.50 -3.48
C GLY A 100 1.94 -14.22 -2.98
N GLY A 101 3.10 -13.83 -3.49
CA GLY A 101 4.40 -14.38 -3.11
C GLY A 101 5.16 -13.56 -2.06
N MET A 102 4.57 -12.52 -1.47
CA MET A 102 5.24 -11.57 -0.59
C MET A 102 4.66 -11.58 0.82
N THR A 103 5.55 -11.56 1.82
CA THR A 103 5.19 -11.44 3.24
C THR A 103 5.83 -10.19 3.82
N ILE A 104 5.07 -9.41 4.58
CA ILE A 104 5.54 -8.22 5.30
C ILE A 104 5.45 -8.50 6.80
N THR A 105 6.59 -8.43 7.50
CA THR A 105 6.65 -8.67 8.96
C THR A 105 7.15 -7.47 9.74
N GLY A 106 7.52 -6.39 9.07
CA GLY A 106 8.03 -5.17 9.68
C GLY A 106 8.39 -4.13 8.64
N THR A 107 8.85 -2.98 9.12
CA THR A 107 9.29 -1.85 8.28
C THR A 107 10.76 -1.55 8.52
N GLY A 108 11.44 -0.98 7.55
CA GLY A 108 12.86 -0.61 7.65
C GLY A 108 13.29 0.29 6.50
N SER A 109 14.59 0.55 6.44
CA SER A 109 15.19 1.42 5.44
C SER A 109 15.53 0.65 4.15
N PRO A 110 15.57 1.34 3.00
CA PRO A 110 16.03 0.77 1.73
C PRO A 110 17.46 0.22 1.82
N VAL A 111 17.79 -0.68 0.91
CA VAL A 111 19.17 -1.16 0.73
C VAL A 111 19.93 -0.29 -0.24
N ASP A 112 21.24 -0.13 0.00
CA ASP A 112 22.13 0.57 -0.92
C ASP A 112 22.49 -0.29 -2.14
N PHE A 113 22.95 0.39 -3.20
CA PHE A 113 23.49 -0.28 -4.38
C PHE A 113 24.68 -1.21 -4.03
N PRO A 114 24.75 -2.43 -4.56
CA PRO A 114 23.86 -3.08 -5.54
C PRO A 114 22.78 -3.98 -4.90
N GLY A 115 22.20 -3.58 -3.80
CA GLY A 115 21.17 -4.35 -3.12
C GLY A 115 19.98 -4.62 -4.04
N VAL A 116 19.28 -5.72 -3.79
CA VAL A 116 18.09 -6.12 -4.53
C VAL A 116 16.85 -5.95 -3.64
N ALA A 117 15.85 -5.30 -4.19
CA ALA A 117 14.52 -5.21 -3.60
C ALA A 117 13.48 -5.87 -4.52
N CYS A 118 12.37 -6.31 -3.94
CA CYS A 118 11.24 -6.86 -4.68
C CYS A 118 9.98 -6.05 -4.38
N LYS A 119 9.04 -6.01 -5.33
CA LYS A 119 7.70 -5.48 -5.10
C LYS A 119 6.64 -6.51 -5.47
N ASP A 120 5.45 -6.40 -4.91
CA ASP A 120 4.26 -7.12 -5.35
C ASP A 120 3.16 -6.12 -5.71
N GLY A 121 2.79 -6.06 -6.96
CA GLY A 121 1.79 -5.14 -7.47
C GLY A 121 0.67 -5.85 -8.20
N ARG A 122 -0.51 -5.25 -8.18
CA ARG A 122 -1.72 -5.83 -8.77
C ARG A 122 -1.58 -6.15 -10.26
N THR A 123 -0.74 -5.40 -10.99
CA THR A 123 -0.59 -5.53 -12.44
C THR A 123 0.52 -6.48 -12.83
N THR A 124 1.72 -6.35 -12.27
CA THR A 124 2.88 -7.16 -12.68
C THR A 124 3.30 -8.20 -11.64
N GLY A 125 2.54 -8.34 -10.54
CA GLY A 125 2.85 -9.31 -9.48
C GLY A 125 4.22 -9.08 -8.84
N VAL A 126 4.86 -10.15 -8.40
CA VAL A 126 6.18 -10.09 -7.77
C VAL A 126 7.26 -9.90 -8.82
N THR A 127 7.98 -8.79 -8.74
CA THR A 127 9.16 -8.51 -9.57
C THR A 127 10.27 -7.93 -8.69
N CYS A 128 11.52 -8.25 -9.02
CA CYS A 128 12.69 -7.82 -8.25
C CYS A 128 13.69 -7.10 -9.15
N GLY A 129 14.46 -6.20 -8.56
CA GLY A 129 15.48 -5.46 -9.26
C GLY A 129 16.50 -4.81 -8.34
N VAL A 130 17.56 -4.30 -8.95
CA VAL A 130 18.65 -3.63 -8.23
C VAL A 130 18.20 -2.26 -7.75
N THR A 131 18.55 -1.88 -6.53
CA THR A 131 18.46 -0.50 -6.04
C THR A 131 19.64 0.29 -6.62
N TRP A 132 19.33 1.37 -7.36
CA TRP A 132 20.35 2.25 -7.95
C TRP A 132 20.76 3.34 -6.98
N LEU A 133 19.79 3.94 -6.30
CA LEU A 133 20.00 5.11 -5.45
C LEU A 133 18.89 5.21 -4.42
N THR A 134 19.25 5.60 -3.20
CA THR A 134 18.31 6.13 -2.21
C THR A 134 18.63 7.62 -1.99
N ASP A 135 17.71 8.50 -2.39
CA ASP A 135 17.81 9.94 -2.16
C ASP A 135 17.16 10.29 -0.81
N THR A 136 17.98 10.51 0.19
CA THR A 136 17.51 10.82 1.54
C THR A 136 16.94 12.24 1.68
N VAL A 137 17.18 13.13 0.71
CA VAL A 137 16.64 14.49 0.70
C VAL A 137 15.24 14.53 0.11
N ARG A 138 15.04 13.78 -0.98
CA ARG A 138 13.73 13.63 -1.62
C ARG A 138 12.90 12.51 -1.04
N HIS A 139 13.51 11.67 -0.20
CA HIS A 139 12.88 10.48 0.37
C HIS A 139 12.46 9.43 -0.67
N GLU A 140 13.22 9.34 -1.75
CA GLU A 140 12.95 8.47 -2.88
C GLU A 140 13.96 7.31 -2.95
N THR A 141 13.48 6.16 -3.40
CA THR A 141 14.33 5.04 -3.81
C THR A 141 14.13 4.78 -5.29
N TRP A 142 15.24 4.69 -6.02
CA TRP A 142 15.29 4.40 -7.46
C TRP A 142 15.73 2.97 -7.67
N THR A 143 14.91 2.17 -8.37
CA THR A 143 15.18 0.75 -8.57
C THR A 143 15.00 0.34 -10.04
N GLN A 144 15.52 -0.83 -10.41
CA GLN A 144 15.26 -1.47 -11.71
C GLN A 144 14.22 -2.58 -11.57
N ILE A 145 13.13 -2.30 -10.89
CA ILE A 145 12.00 -3.22 -10.73
C ILE A 145 11.03 -3.02 -11.91
N CYS A 146 10.49 -4.11 -12.45
CA CYS A 146 9.44 -4.01 -13.47
C CYS A 146 8.13 -3.50 -12.85
N VAL A 147 7.64 -2.38 -13.35
CA VAL A 147 6.43 -1.70 -12.90
C VAL A 147 5.60 -1.25 -14.09
N MET A 148 4.29 -1.37 -13.99
CA MET A 148 3.29 -0.88 -14.95
C MET A 148 2.19 -0.10 -14.22
N GLU A 149 1.33 0.57 -14.98
CA GLU A 149 0.13 1.23 -14.44
C GLU A 149 -0.69 0.27 -13.58
N GLY A 150 -1.15 0.75 -12.42
CA GLY A 150 -1.82 -0.04 -11.40
C GLY A 150 -0.91 -0.62 -10.33
N ASP A 151 0.41 -0.69 -10.54
CA ASP A 151 1.38 -1.05 -9.51
C ASP A 151 1.68 0.11 -8.53
N SER A 152 1.13 1.30 -8.76
CA SER A 152 1.17 2.43 -7.83
C SER A 152 0.74 2.01 -6.43
N GLY A 153 1.54 2.32 -5.41
CA GLY A 153 1.35 1.85 -4.05
C GLY A 153 1.90 0.44 -3.78
N ALA A 154 2.41 -0.30 -4.76
CA ALA A 154 2.95 -1.64 -4.53
C ALA A 154 4.07 -1.62 -3.46
N PRO A 155 4.03 -2.52 -2.46
CA PRO A 155 5.07 -2.62 -1.43
C PRO A 155 6.42 -2.96 -2.05
N VAL A 156 7.46 -2.27 -1.61
CA VAL A 156 8.85 -2.61 -1.91
C VAL A 156 9.48 -3.22 -0.67
N VAL A 157 9.97 -4.45 -0.79
CA VAL A 157 10.52 -5.21 0.33
C VAL A 157 11.94 -5.70 0.08
N VAL A 158 12.67 -5.88 1.19
CA VAL A 158 13.94 -6.63 1.25
C VAL A 158 13.71 -7.80 2.21
N GLY A 159 13.66 -9.01 1.67
CA GLY A 159 13.17 -10.16 2.43
C GLY A 159 11.70 -10.00 2.81
N THR A 160 11.41 -9.85 4.10
CA THR A 160 10.06 -9.57 4.63
C THR A 160 9.91 -8.16 5.22
N THR A 161 10.95 -7.33 5.07
CA THR A 161 10.95 -5.95 5.57
C THR A 161 10.45 -5.00 4.51
N LEU A 162 9.37 -4.28 4.80
CA LEU A 162 8.83 -3.22 3.94
C LEU A 162 9.74 -1.99 4.03
N VAL A 163 10.34 -1.60 2.91
CA VAL A 163 11.32 -0.50 2.85
C VAL A 163 10.82 0.71 2.08
N GLY A 164 9.74 0.57 1.32
CA GLY A 164 9.15 1.64 0.53
C GLY A 164 7.93 1.19 -0.23
N MET A 165 7.47 2.05 -1.14
CA MET A 165 6.38 1.76 -2.07
C MET A 165 6.72 2.26 -3.46
N ILE A 166 6.08 1.73 -4.48
CA ILE A 166 6.17 2.22 -5.86
C ILE A 166 5.24 3.42 -6.05
N ASN A 167 5.78 4.49 -6.63
CA ASN A 167 4.99 5.65 -7.05
C ASN A 167 4.90 5.76 -8.57
N ALA A 168 6.04 5.59 -9.29
CA ALA A 168 6.07 5.75 -10.74
C ALA A 168 7.20 4.96 -11.42
N PHE A 169 7.14 4.89 -12.73
CA PHE A 169 8.28 4.57 -13.62
C PHE A 169 8.62 5.79 -14.50
N ILE A 170 9.89 5.92 -14.91
CA ILE A 170 10.36 7.19 -15.50
C ILE A 170 9.89 7.39 -16.95
N GLN A 171 9.97 6.41 -17.82
CA GLN A 171 9.64 6.54 -19.24
C GLN A 171 8.96 5.31 -19.82
N VAL A 172 9.63 4.15 -19.74
CA VAL A 172 9.17 2.91 -20.37
C VAL A 172 8.95 1.86 -19.31
N PRO A 173 7.73 1.32 -19.17
CA PRO A 173 7.44 0.27 -18.21
C PRO A 173 8.46 -0.88 -18.28
N CYS A 174 8.90 -1.36 -17.14
CA CYS A 174 9.85 -2.48 -16.97
C CYS A 174 11.27 -2.26 -17.53
N LEU A 175 11.51 -1.26 -18.36
CA LEU A 175 12.83 -0.98 -18.97
C LEU A 175 13.53 0.20 -18.32
N SER A 176 12.80 1.21 -17.89
CA SER A 176 13.34 2.38 -17.18
C SER A 176 13.38 2.13 -15.68
N PRO A 177 14.22 2.89 -14.94
CA PRO A 177 14.14 2.90 -13.48
C PRO A 177 12.76 3.28 -12.98
N THR A 178 12.39 2.73 -11.84
CA THR A 178 11.21 3.09 -11.07
C THR A 178 11.60 3.95 -9.89
N VAL A 179 10.69 4.80 -9.45
CA VAL A 179 10.86 5.64 -8.29
C VAL A 179 9.74 5.34 -7.29
N GLY A 180 10.08 5.38 -6.02
CA GLY A 180 9.14 5.15 -4.95
C GLY A 180 9.55 5.84 -3.67
N THR A 181 8.58 6.09 -2.81
CA THR A 181 8.79 6.73 -1.50
C THR A 181 9.34 5.71 -0.50
N THR A 182 10.32 6.14 0.30
CA THR A 182 10.86 5.32 1.39
C THR A 182 9.83 5.17 2.52
N MET A 183 9.73 3.98 3.12
CA MET A 183 8.77 3.74 4.20
C MET A 183 9.07 4.56 5.46
N ASP A 184 10.34 4.81 5.75
CA ASP A 184 10.74 5.64 6.89
C ASP A 184 10.18 7.07 6.77
N ALA A 185 10.23 7.65 5.56
CA ALA A 185 9.71 9.00 5.32
C ALA A 185 8.19 9.03 5.37
N ALA A 186 7.52 8.05 4.74
CA ALA A 186 6.07 7.92 4.79
C ALA A 186 5.56 7.84 6.23
N LEU A 187 6.10 6.91 7.03
CA LEU A 187 5.71 6.74 8.42
C LEU A 187 6.13 7.95 9.29
N GLY A 188 7.26 8.58 8.98
CA GLY A 188 7.70 9.81 9.63
C GLY A 188 6.70 10.95 9.47
N ALA A 189 6.19 11.17 8.26
CA ALA A 189 5.19 12.20 7.96
C ALA A 189 3.84 11.89 8.63
N ILE A 190 3.37 10.65 8.53
CA ILE A 190 2.12 10.19 9.17
C ILE A 190 2.21 10.37 10.70
N ASN A 191 3.33 10.00 11.31
CA ASN A 191 3.54 10.17 12.75
C ASN A 191 3.60 11.66 13.17
N ALA A 192 4.24 12.50 12.36
CA ALA A 192 4.33 13.93 12.64
C ALA A 192 2.97 14.63 12.58
N ALA A 193 2.08 14.20 11.69
CA ALA A 193 0.70 14.69 11.60
C ALA A 193 -0.16 14.27 12.80
N GLY A 194 0.11 13.12 13.41
CA GLY A 194 -0.58 12.66 14.64
C GLY A 194 -2.03 12.21 14.44
N GLY A 195 -2.51 12.14 13.19
CA GLY A 195 -3.86 11.75 12.82
C GLY A 195 -4.11 10.23 12.76
N VAL A 196 -4.96 9.82 11.82
CA VAL A 196 -5.15 8.40 11.49
C VAL A 196 -3.85 7.85 10.88
N GLY A 197 -3.44 6.68 11.34
CA GLY A 197 -2.19 6.05 10.92
C GLY A 197 -0.98 6.35 11.81
N ALA A 198 -1.02 7.36 12.70
CA ALA A 198 0.08 7.65 13.60
C ALA A 198 0.36 6.45 14.53
N GLY A 199 1.63 6.05 14.63
CA GLY A 199 2.03 4.85 15.36
C GLY A 199 1.73 3.55 14.63
N PHE A 200 1.60 3.58 13.30
CA PHE A 200 1.30 2.41 12.46
C PHE A 200 2.28 1.26 12.68
N ARG A 201 1.70 0.05 12.72
CA ARG A 201 2.43 -1.22 12.74
C ARG A 201 1.74 -2.19 11.78
N PRO A 202 2.47 -2.80 10.83
CA PRO A 202 1.91 -3.83 9.96
C PRO A 202 1.44 -5.05 10.77
N ILE A 203 0.53 -5.84 10.16
CA ILE A 203 0.01 -7.10 10.72
C ILE A 203 1.16 -8.12 10.84
#